data_69f4c0cecdbd9170fdc3a4ba50700fa8
#
_entry.id   69f4c0cecdbd9170fdc3a4ba50700fa8
#
_cell.length_a   1.000
_cell.length_b   1.000
_cell.length_c   1.000
_cell.angle_alpha   90.00
_cell.angle_beta   90.00
_cell.angle_gamma   90.00
#
_symmetry.space_group_name_H-M   'P 1'
#
loop_
_entity.id
_entity.type
_entity.pdbx_description
1 polymer ?
#
loop_
_entity_poly.entity_id
_entity_poly.type
_entity_poly.pdbx_seq_one_letter_code
_entity_poly.pdbx_strand_id
1 'polypeptide(L)'
;MMVSTKGRYALRVMIDLAEHQAEGYIPLKAIARRQDISEKYLESILKSLVQSQFLTGVRGKGGGYRLTRSPEQYTVGSILRLTDGSLAPVACLEQEPVECPRRAECRTLPMWRKLNALVQDYLDGVTLADLTAEAQSADHYVI
;
A
#
# COMPACT_ATOMS: atom_id res chain seq x y z
N MET A 1 0.91 16.05 -1.93
CA MET A 1 0.93 14.57 -1.82
C MET A 1 1.77 13.98 -2.91
N MET A 2 2.68 13.12 -2.54
CA MET A 2 3.42 12.32 -3.51
C MET A 2 3.67 10.95 -2.89
N VAL A 3 3.22 9.89 -3.57
CA VAL A 3 3.46 8.52 -3.11
C VAL A 3 4.94 8.20 -3.26
N SER A 4 5.57 7.74 -2.20
CA SER A 4 7.01 7.44 -2.19
C SER A 4 7.35 6.22 -3.03
N THR A 5 8.62 6.09 -3.38
CA THR A 5 9.14 4.89 -4.04
C THR A 5 8.91 3.67 -3.14
N LYS A 6 9.13 3.81 -1.83
CA LYS A 6 8.89 2.74 -0.86
C LYS A 6 7.42 2.30 -0.88
N GLY A 7 6.49 3.25 -0.92
CA GLY A 7 5.05 2.96 -0.99
C GLY A 7 4.68 2.20 -2.25
N ARG A 8 5.17 2.66 -3.39
CA ARG A 8 4.91 1.99 -4.67
C ARG A 8 5.48 0.58 -4.70
N TYR A 9 6.67 0.40 -4.16
CA TYR A 9 7.29 -0.92 -4.10
C TYR A 9 6.58 -1.83 -3.09
N ALA A 10 6.10 -1.28 -1.98
CA ALA A 10 5.30 -2.07 -1.03
C ALA A 10 4.05 -2.63 -1.70
N LEU A 11 3.38 -1.84 -2.53
CA LEU A 11 2.23 -2.32 -3.32
C LEU A 11 2.64 -3.48 -4.24
N ARG A 12 3.76 -3.33 -4.96
CA ARG A 12 4.24 -4.38 -5.86
C ARG A 12 4.55 -5.68 -5.11
N VAL A 13 5.14 -5.56 -3.92
CA VAL A 13 5.46 -6.71 -3.08
C VAL A 13 4.18 -7.40 -2.60
N MET A 14 3.20 -6.62 -2.15
CA MET A 14 1.94 -7.17 -1.68
C MET A 14 1.17 -7.87 -2.81
N ILE A 15 1.19 -7.31 -4.02
CA ILE A 15 0.60 -7.93 -5.19
C ILE A 15 1.30 -9.25 -5.52
N ASP A 16 2.63 -9.26 -5.47
CA ASP A 16 3.42 -10.47 -5.73
C ASP A 16 3.01 -11.60 -4.79
N LEU A 17 2.89 -11.29 -3.49
CA LEU A 17 2.49 -12.27 -2.49
C LEU A 17 1.04 -12.71 -2.68
N ALA A 18 0.16 -11.81 -3.11
CA ALA A 18 -1.24 -12.14 -3.38
C ALA A 18 -1.35 -13.10 -4.57
N GLU A 19 -0.53 -12.90 -5.58
CA GLU A 19 -0.54 -13.74 -6.79
C GLU A 19 0.12 -15.10 -6.59
N HIS A 20 0.89 -15.27 -5.52
CA HIS A 20 1.64 -16.51 -5.25
C HIS A 20 1.22 -17.18 -3.94
N GLN A 21 0.02 -16.91 -3.44
CA GLN A 21 -0.46 -17.45 -2.18
C GLN A 21 -0.44 -18.99 -2.14
N ALA A 22 -0.71 -19.62 -3.26
CA ALA A 22 -0.76 -21.09 -3.35
C ALA A 22 0.59 -21.74 -3.03
N GLU A 23 1.69 -20.99 -3.11
CA GLU A 23 3.03 -21.52 -2.84
C GLU A 23 3.39 -21.48 -1.36
N GLY A 24 2.52 -20.93 -0.51
CA GLY A 24 2.80 -20.80 0.92
C GLY A 24 3.71 -19.62 1.22
N TYR A 25 4.78 -19.85 1.97
CA TYR A 25 5.77 -18.82 2.27
C TYR A 25 6.67 -18.59 1.06
N ILE A 26 6.79 -17.32 0.65
CA ILE A 26 7.58 -16.93 -0.51
C ILE A 26 8.92 -16.37 -0.04
N PRO A 27 10.05 -16.93 -0.47
CA PRO A 27 11.38 -16.44 -0.07
C PRO A 27 11.63 -15.02 -0.57
N LEU A 28 12.36 -14.23 0.23
CA LEU A 28 12.76 -12.87 -0.13
C LEU A 28 13.42 -12.82 -1.51
N LYS A 29 14.30 -13.77 -1.80
CA LYS A 29 15.02 -13.81 -3.08
C LYS A 29 14.09 -13.95 -4.28
N ALA A 30 13.01 -14.71 -4.13
CA ALA A 30 12.04 -14.89 -5.21
C ALA A 30 11.29 -13.59 -5.49
N ILE A 31 10.88 -12.89 -4.44
CA ILE A 31 10.20 -11.59 -4.57
C ILE A 31 11.14 -10.57 -5.21
N ALA A 32 12.37 -10.49 -4.71
CA ALA A 32 13.39 -9.56 -5.21
C ALA A 32 13.63 -9.75 -6.71
N ARG A 33 13.72 -10.99 -7.14
CA ARG A 33 13.97 -11.33 -8.54
C ARG A 33 12.78 -10.93 -9.42
N ARG A 34 11.56 -11.30 -9.02
CA ARG A 34 10.38 -11.00 -9.83
C ARG A 34 10.11 -9.50 -9.92
N GLN A 35 10.34 -8.77 -8.83
CA GLN A 35 10.05 -7.34 -8.77
C GLN A 35 11.23 -6.45 -9.16
N ASP A 36 12.39 -7.04 -9.37
CA ASP A 36 13.62 -6.31 -9.69
C ASP A 36 13.92 -5.24 -8.64
N ILE A 37 13.91 -5.66 -7.38
CA ILE A 37 14.22 -4.83 -6.23
C ILE A 37 15.42 -5.46 -5.51
N SER A 38 16.37 -4.63 -5.05
CA SER A 38 17.51 -5.16 -4.30
C SER A 38 17.03 -5.86 -3.03
N GLU A 39 17.69 -6.94 -2.66
CA GLU A 39 17.31 -7.71 -1.47
C GLU A 39 17.35 -6.85 -0.20
N LYS A 40 18.36 -5.99 -0.09
CA LYS A 40 18.51 -5.10 1.06
C LYS A 40 17.35 -4.11 1.19
N TYR A 41 16.96 -3.49 0.08
CA TYR A 41 15.83 -2.54 0.09
C TYR A 41 14.51 -3.27 0.37
N LEU A 42 14.32 -4.42 -0.27
CA LEU A 42 13.14 -5.26 -0.06
C LEU A 42 13.02 -5.70 1.40
N GLU A 43 14.15 -6.05 2.02
CA GLU A 43 14.16 -6.46 3.43
C GLU A 43 13.57 -5.38 4.34
N SER A 44 13.91 -4.11 4.08
CA SER A 44 13.38 -2.99 4.87
C SER A 44 11.87 -2.83 4.69
N ILE A 45 11.38 -3.03 3.48
CA ILE A 45 9.94 -2.97 3.19
C ILE A 45 9.20 -4.11 3.89
N LEU A 46 9.72 -5.33 3.75
CA LEU A 46 9.11 -6.52 4.36
C LEU A 46 9.08 -6.41 5.88
N LYS A 47 10.14 -5.86 6.48
CA LYS A 47 10.21 -5.65 7.92
C LYS A 47 9.06 -4.77 8.40
N SER A 48 8.80 -3.66 7.71
CA SER A 48 7.70 -2.75 8.05
C SER A 48 6.34 -3.46 7.94
N LEU A 49 6.16 -4.26 6.89
CA LEU A 49 4.92 -4.97 6.65
C LEU A 49 4.67 -6.07 7.70
N VAL A 50 5.73 -6.75 8.13
CA VAL A 50 5.63 -7.76 9.19
C VAL A 50 5.33 -7.11 10.54
N GLN A 51 6.00 -6.00 10.86
CA GLN A 51 5.77 -5.27 12.11
C GLN A 51 4.33 -4.78 12.23
N SER A 52 3.69 -4.44 11.11
CA SER A 52 2.31 -3.99 11.08
C SER A 52 1.31 -5.12 10.95
N GLN A 53 1.80 -6.37 10.98
CA GLN A 53 0.95 -7.56 10.86
C GLN A 53 0.24 -7.68 9.51
N PHE A 54 0.75 -7.01 8.49
CA PHE A 54 0.25 -7.17 7.11
C PHE A 54 0.80 -8.45 6.49
N LEU A 55 1.96 -8.89 6.96
CA LEU A 55 2.61 -10.11 6.51
C LEU A 55 3.05 -10.94 7.72
N THR A 56 3.18 -12.25 7.51
CA THR A 56 3.86 -13.16 8.42
C THR A 56 5.18 -13.58 7.79
N GLY A 57 6.25 -13.54 8.56
CA GLY A 57 7.56 -13.99 8.11
C GLY A 57 8.04 -15.19 8.92
N VAL A 58 8.66 -16.15 8.25
CA VAL A 58 9.28 -17.33 8.87
C VAL A 58 10.70 -17.44 8.37
N ARG A 59 11.64 -17.63 9.30
CA ARG A 59 13.06 -17.77 8.98
C ARG A 59 13.41 -19.21 8.64
N GLY A 60 14.53 -19.38 7.93
CA GLY A 60 15.13 -20.68 7.68
C GLY A 60 14.70 -21.31 6.37
N LYS A 61 15.06 -22.57 6.21
CA LYS A 61 14.75 -23.35 5.02
C LYS A 61 13.24 -23.55 4.90
N GLY A 62 12.69 -23.22 3.74
CA GLY A 62 11.24 -23.26 3.54
C GLY A 62 10.51 -22.05 4.09
N GLY A 63 11.25 -21.06 4.63
CA GLY A 63 10.69 -19.85 5.15
C GLY A 63 10.46 -18.79 4.07
N GLY A 64 10.02 -17.64 4.49
CA GLY A 64 9.71 -16.52 3.62
C GLY A 64 8.56 -15.71 4.19
N TYR A 65 7.74 -15.15 3.31
CA TYR A 65 6.67 -14.23 3.69
C TYR A 65 5.36 -14.65 3.04
N ARG A 66 4.26 -14.36 3.72
CA ARG A 66 2.94 -14.56 3.15
C ARG A 66 1.95 -13.57 3.77
N LEU A 67 0.82 -13.39 3.11
CA LEU A 67 -0.25 -12.52 3.59
C LEU A 67 -0.86 -13.09 4.87
N THR A 68 -1.32 -12.20 5.76
CA THR A 68 -2.03 -12.58 7.00
C THR A 68 -3.54 -12.62 6.81
N ARG A 69 -4.04 -12.11 5.69
CA ARG A 69 -5.47 -12.01 5.35
C ARG A 69 -5.65 -12.29 3.88
N SER A 70 -6.91 -12.42 3.45
CA SER A 70 -7.20 -12.54 2.03
C SER A 70 -6.93 -11.20 1.31
N PRO A 71 -6.58 -11.21 0.03
CA PRO A 71 -6.28 -9.97 -0.71
C PRO A 71 -7.41 -8.94 -0.69
N GLU A 72 -8.66 -9.36 -0.59
CA GLU A 72 -9.82 -8.48 -0.52
C GLU A 72 -9.84 -7.64 0.76
N GLN A 73 -9.09 -8.05 1.78
CA GLN A 73 -9.09 -7.38 3.08
C GLN A 73 -8.00 -6.31 3.22
N TYR A 74 -7.18 -6.11 2.19
CA TYR A 74 -6.19 -5.04 2.16
C TYR A 74 -6.66 -3.97 1.19
N THR A 75 -6.60 -2.70 1.61
CA THR A 75 -6.83 -1.58 0.69
C THR A 75 -5.50 -0.95 0.31
N VAL A 76 -5.47 -0.33 -0.86
CA VAL A 76 -4.29 0.43 -1.30
C VAL A 76 -3.98 1.53 -0.29
N GLY A 77 -5.02 2.21 0.20
CA GLY A 77 -4.85 3.25 1.21
C GLY A 77 -4.16 2.75 2.46
N SER A 78 -4.55 1.58 2.98
CA SER A 78 -3.96 1.03 4.19
C SER A 78 -2.46 0.71 4.01
N ILE A 79 -2.10 0.19 2.85
CA ILE A 79 -0.70 -0.14 2.54
C ILE A 79 0.13 1.13 2.41
N LEU A 80 -0.36 2.13 1.68
CA LEU A 80 0.37 3.38 1.49
C LEU A 80 0.52 4.17 2.78
N ARG A 81 -0.50 4.19 3.65
CA ARG A 81 -0.38 4.89 4.94
C ARG A 81 0.67 4.26 5.82
N LEU A 82 0.86 2.96 5.72
CA LEU A 82 1.90 2.26 6.47
C LEU A 82 3.31 2.76 6.10
N THR A 83 3.55 2.97 4.80
CA THR A 83 4.88 3.38 4.33
C THR A 83 5.08 4.89 4.34
N ASP A 84 4.04 5.65 4.00
CA ASP A 84 4.15 7.09 3.76
C ASP A 84 3.52 7.95 4.85
N GLY A 85 2.78 7.34 5.78
CA GLY A 85 2.03 8.06 6.79
C GLY A 85 0.80 8.72 6.19
N SER A 86 0.76 10.05 6.16
CA SER A 86 -0.37 10.78 5.62
C SER A 86 -0.44 10.71 4.10
N LEU A 87 -1.64 10.53 3.57
CA LEU A 87 -1.93 10.60 2.13
C LEU A 87 -2.64 11.91 1.78
N ALA A 88 -2.59 12.90 2.67
CA ALA A 88 -3.23 14.19 2.43
C ALA A 88 -2.52 14.94 1.29
N PRO A 89 -3.27 15.61 0.41
CA PRO A 89 -2.69 16.33 -0.73
C PRO A 89 -1.95 17.60 -0.32
N VAL A 90 -2.26 18.14 0.86
CA VAL A 90 -1.59 19.35 1.39
C VAL A 90 -1.28 19.14 2.86
N ALA A 91 -0.22 19.81 3.34
CA ALA A 91 0.28 19.63 4.70
C ALA A 91 -0.75 20.00 5.77
N CYS A 92 -1.58 21.02 5.53
CA CYS A 92 -2.57 21.46 6.52
C CYS A 92 -3.65 20.40 6.80
N LEU A 93 -3.81 19.40 5.96
CA LEU A 93 -4.77 18.32 6.15
C LEU A 93 -4.13 17.04 6.70
N GLU A 94 -2.86 17.07 7.06
CA GLU A 94 -2.20 15.91 7.65
C GLU A 94 -2.66 15.64 9.08
N GLN A 95 -3.26 16.65 9.72
CA GLN A 95 -3.78 16.54 11.09
C GLN A 95 -5.24 16.99 11.14
N GLU A 96 -6.03 16.31 11.97
CA GLU A 96 -7.38 16.74 12.33
C GLU A 96 -7.44 16.91 13.84
N PRO A 97 -7.88 18.10 14.34
CA PRO A 97 -8.37 19.25 13.56
C PRO A 97 -7.25 19.98 12.84
N VAL A 98 -7.61 20.71 11.79
CA VAL A 98 -6.66 21.56 11.04
C VAL A 98 -6.13 22.65 11.96
N GLU A 99 -4.81 22.69 12.13
CA GLU A 99 -4.17 23.63 13.08
C GLU A 99 -3.71 24.95 12.43
N CYS A 100 -3.87 25.11 11.13
CA CYS A 100 -3.45 26.32 10.45
C CYS A 100 -4.14 27.56 11.03
N PRO A 101 -3.38 28.62 11.42
CA PRO A 101 -3.97 29.84 11.98
C PRO A 101 -4.95 30.53 11.03
N ARG A 102 -4.81 30.30 9.72
CA ARG A 102 -5.66 30.93 8.72
C ARG A 102 -6.85 30.07 8.32
N ARG A 103 -7.07 28.95 8.98
CA ARG A 103 -8.11 27.98 8.57
C ARG A 103 -9.52 28.57 8.45
N ALA A 104 -9.85 29.51 9.33
CA ALA A 104 -11.18 30.13 9.34
C ALA A 104 -11.42 31.06 8.14
N GLU A 105 -10.35 31.60 7.58
CA GLU A 105 -10.39 32.55 6.45
C GLU A 105 -9.88 31.95 5.15
N CYS A 106 -9.41 30.71 5.18
CA CYS A 106 -8.80 30.08 4.02
C CYS A 106 -9.85 29.71 2.97
N ARG A 107 -9.81 30.39 1.84
CA ARG A 107 -10.77 30.17 0.75
C ARG A 107 -10.56 28.88 -0.01
N THR A 108 -9.33 28.33 0.03
CA THR A 108 -8.99 27.10 -0.68
C THR A 108 -9.16 25.84 0.20
N LEU A 109 -9.28 26.00 1.52
CA LEU A 109 -9.39 24.85 2.41
C LEU A 109 -10.56 23.92 2.07
N PRO A 110 -11.78 24.41 1.80
CA PRO A 110 -12.87 23.52 1.42
C PRO A 110 -12.58 22.70 0.15
N MET A 111 -11.89 23.30 -0.82
CA MET A 111 -11.46 22.61 -2.02
C MET A 111 -10.47 21.51 -1.69
N TRP A 112 -9.46 21.82 -0.86
CA TRP A 112 -8.46 20.82 -0.46
C TRP A 112 -9.08 19.68 0.34
N ARG A 113 -10.06 19.98 1.20
CA ARG A 113 -10.78 18.94 1.94
C ARG A 113 -11.53 18.01 1.00
N LYS A 114 -12.16 18.56 -0.04
CA LYS A 114 -12.86 17.74 -1.02
C LYS A 114 -11.89 16.87 -1.80
N LEU A 115 -10.78 17.43 -2.24
CA LEU A 115 -9.73 16.64 -2.92
C LEU A 115 -9.22 15.53 -2.02
N ASN A 116 -8.97 15.85 -0.75
CA ASN A 116 -8.51 14.85 0.22
C ASN A 116 -9.53 13.71 0.35
N ALA A 117 -10.82 14.04 0.48
CA ALA A 117 -11.86 13.02 0.55
C ALA A 117 -11.89 12.14 -0.69
N LEU A 118 -11.76 12.72 -1.88
CA LEU A 118 -11.72 11.97 -3.12
C LEU A 118 -10.52 11.02 -3.17
N VAL A 119 -9.35 11.48 -2.75
CA VAL A 119 -8.13 10.67 -2.72
C VAL A 119 -8.28 9.52 -1.73
N GLN A 120 -8.71 9.82 -0.49
CA GLN A 120 -8.86 8.80 0.55
C GLN A 120 -9.91 7.77 0.15
N ASP A 121 -11.07 8.21 -0.31
CA ASP A 121 -12.15 7.31 -0.70
C ASP A 121 -11.74 6.40 -1.86
N TYR A 122 -11.03 6.95 -2.83
CA TYR A 122 -10.57 6.15 -3.96
C TYR A 122 -9.57 5.08 -3.52
N LEU A 123 -8.54 5.47 -2.78
CA LEU A 123 -7.49 4.55 -2.34
C LEU A 123 -8.01 3.51 -1.34
N ASP A 124 -9.00 3.87 -0.53
CA ASP A 124 -9.63 2.94 0.40
C ASP A 124 -10.65 2.03 -0.27
N GLY A 125 -11.06 2.36 -1.49
CA GLY A 125 -11.98 1.55 -2.28
C GLY A 125 -11.29 0.55 -3.20
N VAL A 126 -9.97 0.64 -3.39
CA VAL A 126 -9.21 -0.30 -4.22
C VAL A 126 -8.57 -1.33 -3.31
N THR A 127 -8.89 -2.60 -3.53
CA THR A 127 -8.31 -3.69 -2.74
C THR A 127 -7.08 -4.28 -3.42
N LEU A 128 -6.30 -5.02 -2.64
CA LEU A 128 -5.16 -5.74 -3.20
C LEU A 128 -5.61 -6.75 -4.25
N ALA A 129 -6.77 -7.38 -4.03
CA ALA A 129 -7.35 -8.31 -5.00
C ALA A 129 -7.62 -7.65 -6.35
N ASP A 130 -8.08 -6.40 -6.35
CA ASP A 130 -8.36 -5.65 -7.58
C ASP A 130 -7.11 -5.43 -8.44
N LEU A 131 -5.93 -5.47 -7.83
CA LEU A 131 -4.66 -5.20 -8.51
C LEU A 131 -3.95 -6.47 -8.99
N THR A 132 -4.50 -7.65 -8.72
CA THR A 132 -3.89 -8.89 -9.20
C THR A 132 -4.06 -9.04 -10.70
N ALA A 133 -3.19 -9.83 -11.33
CA ALA A 133 -3.23 -10.06 -12.76
C ALA A 133 -4.58 -10.66 -13.21
N GLU A 134 -5.15 -11.55 -12.40
CA GLU A 134 -6.43 -12.17 -12.70
C GLU A 134 -7.56 -11.14 -12.76
N ALA A 135 -7.63 -10.25 -11.75
CA ALA A 135 -8.65 -9.20 -11.70
C ALA A 135 -8.45 -8.19 -12.84
N GLN A 136 -7.20 -7.80 -13.13
CA GLN A 136 -6.89 -6.87 -14.20
C GLN A 136 -7.28 -7.43 -15.57
N SER A 137 -7.08 -8.72 -15.79
CA SER A 137 -7.49 -9.38 -17.04
C SER A 137 -9.00 -9.37 -17.21
N ALA A 138 -9.77 -9.59 -16.13
CA ALA A 138 -11.23 -9.56 -16.17
C ALA A 138 -11.72 -8.14 -16.46
N ASP A 139 -11.16 -7.13 -15.80
CA ASP A 139 -11.57 -5.74 -15.93
C ASP A 139 -11.17 -5.12 -17.28
N HIS A 140 -10.20 -5.69 -17.94
CA HIS A 140 -9.73 -5.18 -19.23
C HIS A 140 -10.84 -5.03 -20.26
N TYR A 141 -11.87 -5.86 -20.18
CA TYR A 141 -12.99 -5.86 -21.11
C TYR A 141 -14.13 -4.92 -20.71
N VAL A 142 -14.02 -4.28 -19.55
CA VAL A 142 -15.08 -3.42 -19.01
C VAL A 142 -14.85 -1.94 -19.35
N ILE A 143 -13.66 -1.61 -19.79
CA ILE A 143 -13.30 -0.22 -20.15
C ILE A 143 -13.89 0.17 -21.54
#